data_c1b6253b81b15e28ab9b6ecc1e554520
#
_entry.id   c1b6253b81b15e28ab9b6ecc1e554520
#
_cell.length_a   1.000
_cell.length_b   1.000
_cell.length_c   1.000
_cell.angle_alpha   90.00
_cell.angle_beta   90.00
_cell.angle_gamma   90.00
#
_symmetry.space_group_name_H-M   'P 1'
#
loop_
_entity.id
_entity.type
_entity.pdbx_description
1 polymer ?
#
loop_
_entity_poly.entity_id
_entity_poly.type
_entity_poly.pdbx_seq_one_letter_code
_entity_poly.pdbx_strand_id
1 'polypeptide(L)'
;CGWLLKSGKPHQPTRNRGFGRLLVAVQGGYGKSLKWVLRHSRLTGLVVLGTIALSVWLYISIPKTFFPEQDTGVLMGGIQADQSISFQAMRGKLQDFMKIIREDPAVDNVTGFTGGSRVNSGMMFITLKSRDQRHETAQQVIDRLRKKLANEPGANLFLMAVQDIRVGGRQSNASYQY
;
A
#
# COMPACT_ATOMS: atom_id res chain seq x y z
N CYS A 1 -29.31 -4.99 48.68
CA CYS A 1 -28.22 -4.16 48.09
C CYS A 1 -28.43 -2.64 48.25
N GLY A 2 -29.46 -2.15 48.91
CA GLY A 2 -29.73 -0.72 49.11
C GLY A 2 -29.00 -0.04 50.28
N TRP A 3 -28.17 -0.76 51.03
CA TRP A 3 -27.59 -0.25 52.29
C TRP A 3 -26.18 0.33 52.15
N LEU A 4 -25.56 0.29 50.93
CA LEU A 4 -24.21 0.79 50.67
C LEU A 4 -24.18 2.14 49.90
N LEU A 5 -25.33 2.67 49.53
CA LEU A 5 -25.42 4.00 48.92
C LEU A 5 -25.69 5.05 50.00
N LYS A 6 -24.63 5.36 50.77
CA LYS A 6 -24.64 6.53 51.65
C LYS A 6 -24.75 7.78 50.78
N SER A 7 -25.87 8.49 50.89
CA SER A 7 -26.09 9.75 50.21
C SER A 7 -24.93 10.70 50.48
N GLY A 8 -24.01 10.81 49.50
CA GLY A 8 -22.93 11.76 49.56
C GLY A 8 -23.50 13.17 49.52
N LYS A 9 -23.17 13.96 50.53
CA LYS A 9 -23.47 15.41 50.54
C LYS A 9 -23.11 16.03 49.22
N PRO A 10 -23.92 16.97 48.68
CA PRO A 10 -23.60 17.64 47.43
C PRO A 10 -22.23 18.29 47.56
N HIS A 11 -21.31 17.89 46.70
CA HIS A 11 -19.96 18.47 46.58
C HIS A 11 -20.12 19.96 46.26
N GLN A 12 -19.82 20.81 47.24
CA GLN A 12 -19.75 22.24 47.01
C GLN A 12 -18.61 22.49 46.00
N PRO A 13 -18.88 23.19 44.91
CA PRO A 13 -17.85 23.47 43.91
C PRO A 13 -16.77 24.33 44.53
N THR A 14 -15.59 23.76 44.72
CA THR A 14 -14.39 24.51 45.11
C THR A 14 -14.17 25.61 44.08
N ARG A 15 -14.03 26.83 44.59
CA ARG A 15 -14.00 28.16 43.98
C ARG A 15 -12.74 28.42 43.14
N ASN A 16 -12.53 27.63 42.11
CA ASN A 16 -11.62 28.00 41.01
C ASN A 16 -12.46 28.70 39.91
N ARG A 17 -12.47 30.02 39.94
CA ARG A 17 -13.38 30.94 39.22
C ARG A 17 -13.37 30.85 37.69
N GLY A 18 -12.42 30.16 37.05
CA GLY A 18 -12.36 29.97 35.60
C GLY A 18 -12.77 28.59 35.14
N PHE A 19 -12.13 27.57 35.68
CA PHE A 19 -12.32 26.17 35.28
C PHE A 19 -13.70 25.59 35.68
N GLY A 20 -14.21 26.00 36.84
CA GLY A 20 -15.53 25.58 37.30
C GLY A 20 -16.68 26.09 36.42
N ARG A 21 -16.59 27.32 35.88
CA ARG A 21 -17.59 27.86 34.94
C ARG A 21 -17.56 27.11 33.59
N LEU A 22 -16.37 26.73 33.12
CA LEU A 22 -16.22 25.98 31.88
C LEU A 22 -16.80 24.57 32.01
N LEU A 23 -16.56 23.89 33.13
CA LEU A 23 -17.16 22.58 33.43
C LEU A 23 -18.67 22.64 33.50
N VAL A 24 -19.24 23.64 34.19
CA VAL A 24 -20.71 23.83 34.30
C VAL A 24 -21.34 24.14 32.93
N ALA A 25 -20.67 24.97 32.11
CA ALA A 25 -21.13 25.26 30.75
C ALA A 25 -21.10 24.01 29.84
N VAL A 26 -20.01 23.22 29.90
CA VAL A 26 -19.89 21.94 29.18
C VAL A 26 -20.94 20.94 29.64
N GLN A 27 -21.16 20.83 30.96
CA GLN A 27 -22.15 19.94 31.54
C GLN A 27 -23.58 20.35 31.16
N GLY A 28 -23.87 21.67 31.14
CA GLY A 28 -25.17 22.20 30.68
C GLY A 28 -25.38 22.00 29.18
N GLY A 29 -24.33 22.18 28.36
CA GLY A 29 -24.36 21.88 26.93
C GLY A 29 -24.59 20.40 26.63
N TYR A 30 -23.86 19.53 27.33
CA TYR A 30 -24.04 18.08 27.22
C TYR A 30 -25.44 17.63 27.58
N GLY A 31 -25.99 18.14 28.68
CA GLY A 31 -27.38 17.80 29.10
C GLY A 31 -28.43 18.22 28.07
N LYS A 32 -28.26 19.35 27.39
CA LYS A 32 -29.15 19.81 26.32
C LYS A 32 -29.02 18.93 25.07
N SER A 33 -27.81 18.64 24.65
CA SER A 33 -27.55 17.78 23.48
C SER A 33 -28.07 16.37 23.71
N LEU A 34 -27.86 15.82 24.90
CA LEU A 34 -28.36 14.49 25.25
C LEU A 34 -29.91 14.41 25.22
N LYS A 35 -30.61 15.42 25.78
CA LYS A 35 -32.06 15.49 25.69
C LYS A 35 -32.58 15.60 24.28
N TRP A 36 -31.88 16.36 23.43
CA TRP A 36 -32.21 16.51 22.01
C TRP A 36 -32.06 15.19 21.25
N VAL A 37 -30.94 14.48 21.44
CA VAL A 37 -30.65 13.18 20.83
C VAL A 37 -31.68 12.15 21.24
N LEU A 38 -32.03 12.05 22.55
CA LEU A 38 -33.02 11.12 23.04
C LEU A 38 -34.45 11.43 22.53
N ARG A 39 -34.75 12.71 22.35
CA ARG A 39 -36.05 13.13 21.78
C ARG A 39 -36.18 12.78 20.30
N HIS A 40 -35.04 12.73 19.57
CA HIS A 40 -34.99 12.44 18.14
C HIS A 40 -34.30 11.09 17.87
N SER A 41 -34.66 10.06 18.62
CA SER A 41 -34.04 8.74 18.54
C SER A 41 -34.02 8.13 17.13
N ARG A 42 -35.07 8.36 16.32
CA ARG A 42 -35.14 7.92 14.92
C ARG A 42 -34.09 8.60 14.05
N LEU A 43 -33.91 9.91 14.22
CA LEU A 43 -32.89 10.68 13.47
C LEU A 43 -31.48 10.27 13.89
N THR A 44 -31.26 10.05 15.16
CA THR A 44 -29.98 9.53 15.69
C THR A 44 -29.69 8.12 15.13
N GLY A 45 -30.70 7.26 15.09
CA GLY A 45 -30.57 5.94 14.48
C GLY A 45 -30.20 6.01 12.99
N LEU A 46 -30.81 6.93 12.24
CA LEU A 46 -30.50 7.17 10.83
C LEU A 46 -29.05 7.65 10.65
N VAL A 47 -28.58 8.58 11.49
CA VAL A 47 -27.20 9.05 11.48
C VAL A 47 -26.22 7.90 11.76
N VAL A 48 -26.50 7.07 12.76
CA VAL A 48 -25.64 5.90 13.06
C VAL A 48 -25.62 4.92 11.90
N LEU A 49 -26.76 4.60 11.30
CA LEU A 49 -26.79 3.74 10.12
C LEU A 49 -26.04 4.36 8.93
N GLY A 50 -26.18 5.66 8.73
CA GLY A 50 -25.45 6.38 7.70
C GLY A 50 -23.94 6.37 7.91
N THR A 51 -23.47 6.53 9.15
CA THR A 51 -22.03 6.43 9.44
C THR A 51 -21.47 5.03 9.26
N ILE A 52 -22.24 4.00 9.61
CA ILE A 52 -21.86 2.60 9.37
C ILE A 52 -21.77 2.34 7.85
N ALA A 53 -22.81 2.74 7.11
CA ALA A 53 -22.81 2.56 5.66
C ALA A 53 -21.64 3.31 4.99
N LEU A 54 -21.38 4.54 5.41
CA LEU A 54 -20.23 5.33 4.92
C LEU A 54 -18.90 4.67 5.28
N SER A 55 -18.75 4.14 6.48
CA SER A 55 -17.54 3.45 6.90
C SER A 55 -17.27 2.19 6.07
N VAL A 56 -18.31 1.41 5.81
CA VAL A 56 -18.22 0.23 4.95
C VAL A 56 -17.86 0.63 3.51
N TRP A 57 -18.51 1.65 2.99
CA TRP A 57 -18.21 2.15 1.65
C TRP A 57 -16.78 2.65 1.52
N LEU A 58 -16.29 3.45 2.47
CA LEU A 58 -14.91 3.90 2.51
C LEU A 58 -13.92 2.74 2.65
N TYR A 59 -14.23 1.75 3.48
CA TYR A 59 -13.39 0.56 3.65
C TYR A 59 -13.22 -0.22 2.36
N ILE A 60 -14.25 -0.29 1.52
CA ILE A 60 -14.20 -0.96 0.22
C ILE A 60 -13.48 -0.10 -0.83
N SER A 61 -13.71 1.22 -0.80
CA SER A 61 -13.22 2.16 -1.81
C SER A 61 -11.76 2.56 -1.63
N ILE A 62 -11.22 2.52 -0.41
CA ILE A 62 -9.84 2.91 -0.13
C ILE A 62 -8.90 1.78 -0.56
N PRO A 63 -7.94 2.04 -1.45
CA PRO A 63 -6.91 1.06 -1.79
C PRO A 63 -6.10 0.71 -0.54
N LYS A 64 -6.05 -0.59 -0.22
CA LYS A 64 -5.38 -1.12 0.99
C LYS A 64 -3.88 -1.30 0.76
N THR A 65 -3.22 -0.28 0.26
CA THR A 65 -1.76 -0.27 0.10
C THR A 65 -1.14 0.45 1.29
N PHE A 66 -0.26 -0.22 2.00
CA PHE A 66 0.43 0.34 3.18
C PHE A 66 1.37 1.49 2.81
N PHE A 67 1.94 1.44 1.63
CA PHE A 67 2.81 2.49 1.09
C PHE A 67 2.40 2.78 -0.35
N PRO A 68 2.31 4.06 -0.75
CA PRO A 68 2.17 4.39 -2.16
C PRO A 68 3.41 3.88 -2.91
N GLU A 69 3.18 3.14 -3.99
CA GLU A 69 4.27 2.69 -4.85
C GLU A 69 4.99 3.92 -5.40
N GLN A 70 6.25 4.08 -4.99
CA GLN A 70 7.09 5.16 -5.50
C GLN A 70 7.59 4.77 -6.88
N ASP A 71 7.37 5.65 -7.84
CA ASP A 71 7.89 5.49 -9.18
C ASP A 71 9.28 6.11 -9.26
N THR A 72 10.29 5.33 -8.88
CA THR A 72 11.71 5.73 -8.92
C THR A 72 12.30 5.73 -10.33
N GLY A 73 11.53 5.27 -11.33
CA GLY A 73 12.04 5.11 -12.69
C GLY A 73 13.02 3.95 -12.87
N VAL A 74 13.22 3.12 -11.84
CA VAL A 74 14.11 1.96 -11.90
C VAL A 74 13.33 0.69 -11.64
N LEU A 75 13.46 -0.28 -12.56
CA LEU A 75 12.90 -1.62 -12.37
C LEU A 75 14.03 -2.62 -12.17
N MET A 76 13.78 -3.61 -11.34
CA MET A 76 14.63 -4.78 -11.19
C MET A 76 13.92 -5.97 -11.83
N GLY A 77 14.66 -6.70 -12.67
CA GLY A 77 14.21 -7.94 -13.30
C GLY A 77 15.04 -9.12 -12.85
N GLY A 78 14.40 -10.26 -12.61
CA GLY A 78 15.05 -11.54 -12.42
C GLY A 78 14.59 -12.51 -13.49
N ILE A 79 15.54 -13.19 -14.15
CA ILE A 79 15.26 -14.27 -15.08
C ILE A 79 15.65 -15.56 -14.43
N GLN A 80 14.77 -16.56 -14.50
CA GLN A 80 15.03 -17.91 -14.06
C GLN A 80 14.68 -18.90 -15.16
N ALA A 81 15.68 -19.64 -15.60
CA ALA A 81 15.57 -20.71 -16.59
C ALA A 81 15.60 -22.08 -15.91
N ASP A 82 15.47 -23.14 -16.72
CA ASP A 82 15.61 -24.51 -16.26
C ASP A 82 16.96 -24.79 -15.61
N GLN A 83 16.98 -25.73 -14.64
CA GLN A 83 18.21 -26.07 -13.92
C GLN A 83 19.28 -26.71 -14.80
N SER A 84 18.88 -27.32 -15.90
CA SER A 84 19.76 -27.99 -16.86
C SER A 84 20.40 -27.05 -17.89
N ILE A 85 20.04 -25.74 -17.86
CA ILE A 85 20.53 -24.78 -18.84
C ILE A 85 22.04 -24.55 -18.69
N SER A 86 22.76 -24.49 -19.82
CA SER A 86 24.16 -24.08 -19.81
C SER A 86 24.33 -22.59 -19.65
N PHE A 87 25.48 -22.15 -19.16
CA PHE A 87 25.82 -20.74 -19.04
C PHE A 87 25.69 -19.97 -20.37
N GLN A 88 26.12 -20.58 -21.46
CA GLN A 88 26.03 -19.97 -22.80
C GLN A 88 24.59 -19.75 -23.23
N ALA A 89 23.74 -20.76 -23.03
CA ALA A 89 22.33 -20.67 -23.35
C ALA A 89 21.62 -19.63 -22.45
N MET A 90 21.94 -19.56 -21.16
CA MET A 90 21.40 -18.56 -20.24
C MET A 90 21.81 -17.13 -20.64
N ARG A 91 23.07 -16.96 -21.08
CA ARG A 91 23.55 -15.68 -21.59
C ARG A 91 22.77 -15.24 -22.83
N GLY A 92 22.54 -16.17 -23.79
CA GLY A 92 21.72 -15.91 -24.97
C GLY A 92 20.31 -15.47 -24.60
N LYS A 93 19.66 -16.20 -23.72
CA LYS A 93 18.33 -15.85 -23.22
C LYS A 93 18.28 -14.48 -22.58
N LEU A 94 19.25 -14.15 -21.72
CA LEU A 94 19.33 -12.83 -21.09
C LEU A 94 19.43 -11.72 -22.16
N GLN A 95 20.22 -11.93 -23.20
CA GLN A 95 20.37 -10.96 -24.30
C GLN A 95 19.06 -10.78 -25.09
N ASP A 96 18.34 -11.86 -25.36
CA ASP A 96 17.05 -11.80 -26.05
C ASP A 96 16.01 -11.01 -25.24
N PHE A 97 15.90 -11.28 -23.93
CA PHE A 97 15.02 -10.52 -23.04
C PHE A 97 15.40 -9.05 -22.96
N MET A 98 16.70 -8.74 -22.84
CA MET A 98 17.17 -7.35 -22.83
C MET A 98 16.87 -6.62 -24.14
N LYS A 99 16.96 -7.29 -25.28
CA LYS A 99 16.62 -6.72 -26.58
C LYS A 99 15.15 -6.34 -26.64
N ILE A 100 14.25 -7.25 -26.28
CA ILE A 100 12.80 -7.00 -26.27
C ILE A 100 12.43 -5.85 -25.31
N ILE A 101 13.07 -5.79 -24.14
CA ILE A 101 12.83 -4.73 -23.18
C ILE A 101 13.33 -3.38 -23.70
N ARG A 102 14.49 -3.34 -24.36
CA ARG A 102 15.06 -2.11 -24.94
C ARG A 102 14.22 -1.53 -26.07
N GLU A 103 13.41 -2.34 -26.75
CA GLU A 103 12.48 -1.90 -27.79
C GLU A 103 11.25 -1.19 -27.23
N ASP A 104 11.06 -1.19 -25.91
CA ASP A 104 9.94 -0.49 -25.28
C ASP A 104 10.21 1.03 -25.21
N PRO A 105 9.28 1.88 -25.68
CA PRO A 105 9.48 3.33 -25.74
C PRO A 105 9.67 4.00 -24.38
N ALA A 106 9.19 3.39 -23.29
CA ALA A 106 9.34 3.90 -21.94
C ALA A 106 10.70 3.57 -21.29
N VAL A 107 11.50 2.69 -21.92
CA VAL A 107 12.80 2.25 -21.41
C VAL A 107 13.90 3.16 -21.97
N ASP A 108 14.79 3.58 -21.09
CA ASP A 108 16.00 4.35 -21.44
C ASP A 108 17.20 3.42 -21.57
N ASN A 109 17.46 2.61 -20.54
CA ASN A 109 18.59 1.70 -20.54
C ASN A 109 18.26 0.37 -19.85
N VAL A 110 18.96 -0.70 -20.29
CA VAL A 110 18.85 -2.04 -19.69
C VAL A 110 20.26 -2.59 -19.50
N THR A 111 20.55 -3.01 -18.28
CA THR A 111 21.80 -3.69 -17.93
C THR A 111 21.46 -5.01 -17.27
N GLY A 112 22.11 -6.09 -17.69
CA GLY A 112 21.86 -7.42 -17.12
C GLY A 112 23.14 -8.22 -16.95
N PHE A 113 23.15 -9.13 -16.00
CA PHE A 113 24.23 -10.05 -15.73
C PHE A 113 23.68 -11.43 -15.34
N THR A 114 24.45 -12.46 -15.67
CA THR A 114 24.18 -13.86 -15.31
C THR A 114 25.46 -14.50 -14.82
N GLY A 115 25.36 -15.65 -14.15
CA GLY A 115 26.55 -16.39 -13.68
C GLY A 115 26.99 -16.06 -12.26
N GLY A 116 26.08 -15.56 -11.41
CA GLY A 116 26.34 -15.40 -9.98
C GLY A 116 26.35 -16.75 -9.22
N SER A 117 25.60 -16.86 -8.15
CA SER A 117 25.53 -18.09 -7.35
C SER A 117 24.84 -19.26 -8.06
N ARG A 118 24.09 -19.02 -9.14
CA ARG A 118 23.37 -20.02 -9.94
C ARG A 118 23.52 -19.71 -11.42
N VAL A 119 23.82 -20.75 -12.21
CA VAL A 119 23.99 -20.65 -13.67
C VAL A 119 22.66 -20.38 -14.38
N ASN A 120 21.55 -20.86 -13.83
CA ASN A 120 20.21 -20.76 -14.40
C ASN A 120 19.45 -19.48 -14.01
N SER A 121 20.13 -18.51 -13.42
CA SER A 121 19.53 -17.22 -13.03
C SER A 121 20.31 -16.04 -13.58
N GLY A 122 19.59 -14.99 -13.90
CA GLY A 122 20.16 -13.70 -14.27
C GLY A 122 19.38 -12.57 -13.62
N MET A 123 20.04 -11.45 -13.42
CA MET A 123 19.42 -10.22 -12.93
C MET A 123 19.61 -9.11 -13.96
N MET A 124 18.62 -8.24 -14.05
CA MET A 124 18.68 -7.06 -14.88
C MET A 124 18.17 -5.84 -14.15
N PHE A 125 18.74 -4.69 -14.47
CA PHE A 125 18.30 -3.38 -14.05
C PHE A 125 17.85 -2.61 -15.26
N ILE A 126 16.63 -2.09 -15.19
CA ILE A 126 15.98 -1.38 -16.28
C ILE A 126 15.75 0.04 -15.79
N THR A 127 16.34 1.00 -16.45
CA THR A 127 16.10 2.41 -16.20
C THR A 127 15.03 2.89 -17.16
N LEU A 128 13.96 3.45 -16.63
CA LEU A 128 12.90 4.07 -17.41
C LEU A 128 13.24 5.52 -17.68
N LYS A 129 12.72 6.06 -18.77
CA LYS A 129 12.80 7.49 -19.07
C LYS A 129 12.16 8.30 -17.95
N SER A 130 12.54 9.56 -17.81
CA SER A 130 12.01 10.46 -16.80
C SER A 130 10.47 10.55 -16.92
N ARG A 131 9.80 10.83 -15.80
CA ARG A 131 8.35 10.91 -15.77
C ARG A 131 7.76 11.97 -16.71
N ASP A 132 8.52 13.01 -17.02
CA ASP A 132 8.14 14.06 -17.96
C ASP A 132 8.11 13.57 -19.41
N GLN A 133 8.89 12.53 -19.72
CA GLN A 133 9.00 11.93 -21.08
C GLN A 133 8.10 10.70 -21.25
N ARG A 134 7.58 10.14 -20.17
CA ARG A 134 6.67 9.00 -20.18
C ARG A 134 5.37 9.37 -19.45
N HIS A 135 4.23 9.10 -20.07
CA HIS A 135 2.92 9.32 -19.47
C HIS A 135 2.45 8.13 -18.62
N GLU A 136 3.17 7.02 -18.67
CA GLU A 136 2.82 5.75 -18.02
C GLU A 136 3.53 5.60 -16.68
N THR A 137 2.87 4.92 -15.73
CA THR A 137 3.48 4.56 -14.45
C THR A 137 4.41 3.35 -14.61
N ALA A 138 5.38 3.19 -13.69
CA ALA A 138 6.27 2.03 -13.68
C ALA A 138 5.49 0.70 -13.69
N GLN A 139 4.37 0.63 -12.98
CA GLN A 139 3.52 -0.56 -12.93
C GLN A 139 2.88 -0.89 -14.28
N GLN A 140 2.41 0.11 -15.01
CA GLN A 140 1.84 -0.08 -16.36
C GLN A 140 2.90 -0.61 -17.34
N VAL A 141 4.13 -0.09 -17.24
CA VAL A 141 5.26 -0.60 -18.03
C VAL A 141 5.58 -2.05 -17.67
N ILE A 142 5.61 -2.40 -16.39
CA ILE A 142 5.81 -3.78 -15.92
C ILE A 142 4.75 -4.71 -16.51
N ASP A 143 3.48 -4.35 -16.44
CA ASP A 143 2.38 -5.18 -16.91
C ASP A 143 2.43 -5.38 -18.43
N ARG A 144 2.84 -4.35 -19.18
CA ARG A 144 3.06 -4.45 -20.64
C ARG A 144 4.24 -5.34 -20.97
N LEU A 145 5.38 -5.16 -20.28
CA LEU A 145 6.56 -5.99 -20.49
C LEU A 145 6.31 -7.45 -20.12
N ARG A 146 5.58 -7.72 -19.04
CA ARG A 146 5.18 -9.09 -18.68
C ARG A 146 4.37 -9.75 -19.78
N LYS A 147 3.42 -9.05 -20.37
CA LYS A 147 2.62 -9.60 -21.48
C LYS A 147 3.46 -9.89 -22.72
N LYS A 148 4.40 -9.00 -23.07
CA LYS A 148 5.31 -9.21 -24.21
C LYS A 148 6.21 -10.41 -24.00
N LEU A 149 6.73 -10.56 -22.78
CA LEU A 149 7.74 -11.57 -22.44
C LEU A 149 7.15 -12.89 -21.94
N ALA A 150 5.84 -12.96 -21.67
CA ALA A 150 5.17 -14.20 -21.29
C ALA A 150 5.20 -15.26 -22.38
N ASN A 151 5.34 -14.86 -23.63
CA ASN A 151 5.39 -15.77 -24.78
C ASN A 151 6.80 -16.25 -25.13
N GLU A 152 7.84 -15.76 -24.45
CA GLU A 152 9.22 -16.19 -24.68
C GLU A 152 9.50 -17.50 -23.97
N PRO A 153 9.78 -18.60 -24.71
CA PRO A 153 9.95 -19.90 -24.12
C PRO A 153 11.31 -20.04 -23.42
N GLY A 154 11.33 -20.83 -22.34
CA GLY A 154 12.57 -21.33 -21.74
C GLY A 154 13.11 -20.52 -20.56
N ALA A 155 12.47 -19.42 -20.17
CA ALA A 155 12.79 -18.73 -18.92
C ALA A 155 11.59 -17.93 -18.40
N ASN A 156 11.52 -17.82 -17.08
CA ASN A 156 10.51 -16.99 -16.38
C ASN A 156 11.13 -15.64 -16.01
N LEU A 157 10.44 -14.56 -16.35
CA LEU A 157 10.84 -13.21 -15.99
C LEU A 157 10.00 -12.68 -14.82
N PHE A 158 10.69 -12.14 -13.82
CA PHE A 158 10.10 -11.40 -12.72
C PHE A 158 10.51 -9.95 -12.82
N LEU A 159 9.55 -9.03 -12.85
CA LEU A 159 9.79 -7.59 -12.86
C LEU A 159 9.16 -6.97 -11.63
N MET A 160 9.91 -6.09 -10.96
CA MET A 160 9.44 -5.29 -9.84
C MET A 160 10.00 -3.87 -9.92
N ALA A 161 9.23 -2.90 -9.46
CA ALA A 161 9.72 -1.54 -9.28
C ALA A 161 10.64 -1.47 -8.05
N VAL A 162 11.78 -0.82 -8.19
CA VAL A 162 12.68 -0.57 -7.07
C VAL A 162 12.07 0.53 -6.21
N GLN A 163 11.89 0.26 -4.92
CA GLN A 163 11.40 1.25 -3.96
C GLN A 163 12.56 1.72 -3.08
N ASP A 164 12.60 3.03 -2.79
CA ASP A 164 13.63 3.62 -1.92
C ASP A 164 13.48 3.18 -0.47
N ILE A 165 12.24 2.97 -0.02
CA ILE A 165 11.94 2.52 1.32
C ILE A 165 11.52 1.05 1.29
N ARG A 166 12.37 0.19 1.83
CA ARG A 166 12.07 -1.24 2.03
C ARG A 166 11.67 -1.45 3.48
N VAL A 167 10.41 -1.76 3.70
CA VAL A 167 9.92 -2.12 5.04
C VAL A 167 9.77 -3.63 5.12
N GLY A 168 10.75 -4.26 5.73
CA GLY A 168 10.71 -5.67 6.14
C GLY A 168 10.95 -6.70 5.03
N GLY A 169 11.54 -7.84 5.41
CA GLY A 169 11.41 -9.11 4.72
C GLY A 169 12.33 -9.39 3.54
N ARG A 170 12.32 -10.65 3.15
CA ARG A 170 12.99 -11.20 1.97
C ARG A 170 12.32 -10.70 0.70
N GLN A 171 13.09 -10.54 -0.37
CA GLN A 171 12.54 -10.30 -1.71
C GLN A 171 11.69 -11.50 -2.13
N SER A 172 10.41 -11.28 -2.31
CA SER A 172 9.51 -12.27 -2.88
C SER A 172 8.59 -11.63 -3.91
N ASN A 173 8.05 -12.46 -4.80
CA ASN A 173 7.10 -12.01 -5.83
C ASN A 173 5.69 -11.75 -5.27
N ALA A 174 5.48 -11.97 -3.98
CA ALA A 174 4.21 -11.76 -3.32
C ALA A 174 4.17 -10.37 -2.68
N SER A 175 3.08 -9.64 -2.87
CA SER A 175 2.85 -8.33 -2.27
C SER A 175 2.66 -8.40 -0.74
N TYR A 176 2.37 -9.60 -0.22
CA TYR A 176 2.20 -9.87 1.21
C TYR A 176 3.01 -11.10 1.62
N GLN A 177 3.72 -10.98 2.73
CA GLN A 177 4.45 -12.08 3.38
C GLN A 177 3.95 -12.21 4.81
N TYR A 178 3.67 -13.42 5.21
CA TYR A 178 3.29 -13.80 6.57
C TYR A 178 4.47 -14.40 7.30
#